data_aa2b81449b685878f6d3b4b714f24e15
#
_entry.id   aa2b81449b685878f6d3b4b714f24e15
#
_cell.length_a   1.000
_cell.length_b   1.000
_cell.length_c   1.000
_cell.angle_alpha   90.00
_cell.angle_beta   90.00
_cell.angle_gamma   90.00
#
_symmetry.space_group_name_H-M   'P 1'
#
loop_
_entity.id
_entity.type
_entity.pdbx_description
1 polymer ?
#
loop_
_entity_poly.entity_id
_entity_poly.type
_entity_poly.pdbx_seq_one_letter_code
_entity_poly.pdbx_strand_id
1 'polypeptide(L)'
;MAIKNQNANLKNVAIIMDGNGRWARKNSLKISQGHKKGVQIVREIVEESILQNIDSLTIYAFSSENWQRPKSEINAIKKLVVDAINDQVPELKEQKVKLKFFGHTEDFGEKVIKKIKYAESETFCEDYKLNLNVALSYGGKQDILDLVKKISKEVFDKKLNIDDIDESKIHESSCVPVNEIDLLIRTGGDKRISNFLLYQIAYAEIMFIDKFWPEFSKKDFKECVSNFQKVSRRFGKRV
;
A
#
# COMPACT_ATOMS: atom_id res chain seq x y z
N MET A 1 -26.36 -30.77 -6.65
CA MET A 1 -25.76 -29.75 -7.55
C MET A 1 -24.51 -29.21 -6.86
N ALA A 2 -23.34 -29.49 -7.40
CA ALA A 2 -22.09 -28.98 -6.84
C ALA A 2 -22.04 -27.45 -7.08
N ILE A 3 -22.04 -26.68 -5.99
CA ILE A 3 -21.79 -25.24 -6.05
C ILE A 3 -20.35 -25.09 -6.58
N LYS A 4 -20.20 -24.64 -7.83
CA LYS A 4 -18.91 -24.18 -8.32
C LYS A 4 -18.43 -23.09 -7.37
N ASN A 5 -17.45 -23.40 -6.51
CA ASN A 5 -16.66 -22.40 -5.82
C ASN A 5 -16.06 -21.50 -6.92
N GLN A 6 -16.63 -20.32 -7.12
CA GLN A 6 -15.93 -19.27 -7.83
C GLN A 6 -14.77 -18.91 -6.91
N ASN A 7 -13.58 -19.40 -7.23
CA ASN A 7 -12.35 -18.96 -6.57
C ASN A 7 -12.37 -17.43 -6.53
N ALA A 8 -12.31 -16.86 -5.33
CA ALA A 8 -12.28 -15.42 -5.17
C ALA A 8 -11.08 -14.88 -5.99
N ASN A 9 -11.36 -14.03 -6.97
CA ASN A 9 -10.32 -13.47 -7.83
C ASN A 9 -9.59 -12.40 -7.00
N LEU A 10 -8.36 -12.68 -6.58
CA LEU A 10 -7.52 -11.76 -5.84
C LEU A 10 -6.88 -10.76 -6.80
N LYS A 11 -7.27 -9.49 -6.69
CA LYS A 11 -6.77 -8.42 -7.55
C LYS A 11 -5.96 -7.38 -6.80
N ASN A 12 -6.44 -6.98 -5.63
CA ASN A 12 -5.90 -5.85 -4.89
C ASN A 12 -5.36 -6.31 -3.54
N VAL A 13 -4.04 -6.26 -3.38
CA VAL A 13 -3.35 -6.64 -2.14
C VAL A 13 -2.78 -5.39 -1.46
N ALA A 14 -2.94 -5.29 -0.15
CA ALA A 14 -2.30 -4.27 0.66
C ALA A 14 -1.37 -4.90 1.70
N ILE A 15 -0.23 -4.27 1.99
CA ILE A 15 0.76 -4.79 2.95
C ILE A 15 1.18 -3.71 3.95
N ILE A 16 1.04 -4.03 5.24
CA ILE A 16 1.66 -3.28 6.33
C ILE A 16 3.00 -3.96 6.65
N MET A 17 4.08 -3.31 6.22
CA MET A 17 5.47 -3.80 6.31
C MET A 17 6.05 -3.56 7.70
N ASP A 18 5.55 -4.29 8.71
CA ASP A 18 5.97 -4.09 10.10
C ASP A 18 7.12 -5.03 10.50
N GLY A 19 7.95 -4.56 11.43
CA GLY A 19 9.02 -5.32 12.05
C GLY A 19 10.44 -4.94 11.61
N ASN A 20 10.66 -3.99 10.69
CA ASN A 20 11.99 -3.60 10.21
C ASN A 20 12.96 -3.23 11.37
N GLY A 21 12.51 -2.39 12.31
CA GLY A 21 13.32 -1.98 13.45
C GLY A 21 13.56 -3.11 14.47
N ARG A 22 12.55 -3.96 14.70
CA ARG A 22 12.66 -5.12 15.60
C ARG A 22 13.63 -6.16 15.03
N TRP A 23 13.54 -6.43 13.73
CA TRP A 23 14.48 -7.29 13.02
C TRP A 23 15.91 -6.77 13.10
N ALA A 24 16.13 -5.48 12.86
CA ALA A 24 17.46 -4.88 12.94
C ALA A 24 18.08 -5.06 14.34
N ARG A 25 17.32 -4.78 15.41
CA ARG A 25 17.78 -4.98 16.80
C ARG A 25 18.09 -6.45 17.09
N LYS A 26 17.23 -7.38 16.67
CA LYS A 26 17.43 -8.84 16.84
C LYS A 26 18.75 -9.31 16.20
N ASN A 27 19.15 -8.68 15.09
CA ASN A 27 20.38 -9.00 14.35
C ASN A 27 21.56 -8.06 14.68
N SER A 28 21.50 -7.26 15.77
CA SER A 28 22.54 -6.32 16.16
C SER A 28 22.91 -5.31 15.06
N LEU A 29 21.92 -4.90 14.26
CA LEU A 29 22.06 -3.97 13.16
C LEU A 29 21.45 -2.60 13.50
N LYS A 30 21.83 -1.55 12.75
CA LYS A 30 21.17 -0.25 12.80
C LYS A 30 19.75 -0.34 12.21
N ILE A 31 18.80 0.42 12.75
CA ILE A 31 17.40 0.45 12.27
C ILE A 31 17.33 0.75 10.76
N SER A 32 18.19 1.63 10.27
CA SER A 32 18.28 1.97 8.82
C SER A 32 18.64 0.76 7.94
N GLN A 33 19.39 -0.21 8.46
CA GLN A 33 19.73 -1.45 7.73
C GLN A 33 18.50 -2.36 7.63
N GLY A 34 17.66 -2.40 8.68
CA GLY A 34 16.38 -3.10 8.63
C GLY A 34 15.44 -2.52 7.57
N HIS A 35 15.33 -1.19 7.50
CA HIS A 35 14.55 -0.53 6.45
C HIS A 35 15.12 -0.78 5.05
N LYS A 36 16.44 -0.74 4.88
CA LYS A 36 17.10 -1.07 3.60
C LYS A 36 16.83 -2.52 3.19
N LYS A 37 16.89 -3.47 4.12
CA LYS A 37 16.50 -4.86 3.84
C LYS A 37 15.03 -4.95 3.46
N GLY A 38 14.15 -4.19 4.13
CA GLY A 38 12.73 -4.13 3.81
C GLY A 38 12.44 -3.68 2.37
N VAL A 39 13.22 -2.72 1.84
CA VAL A 39 13.12 -2.29 0.43
C VAL A 39 13.46 -3.42 -0.54
N GLN A 40 14.45 -4.27 -0.21
CA GLN A 40 14.78 -5.45 -1.04
C GLN A 40 13.61 -6.44 -1.07
N ILE A 41 12.92 -6.65 0.07
CA ILE A 41 11.75 -7.52 0.13
C ILE A 41 10.60 -6.96 -0.72
N VAL A 42 10.40 -5.62 -0.75
CA VAL A 42 9.39 -5.01 -1.65
C VAL A 42 9.61 -5.47 -3.09
N ARG A 43 10.85 -5.40 -3.59
CA ARG A 43 11.19 -5.86 -4.95
C ARG A 43 10.77 -7.32 -5.20
N GLU A 44 11.14 -8.21 -4.25
CA GLU A 44 10.80 -9.63 -4.35
C GLU A 44 9.27 -9.87 -4.38
N ILE A 45 8.51 -9.09 -3.60
CA ILE A 45 7.05 -9.20 -3.55
C ILE A 45 6.38 -8.56 -4.77
N VAL A 46 6.95 -7.50 -5.35
CA VAL A 46 6.51 -6.94 -6.64
C VAL A 46 6.62 -7.99 -7.75
N GLU A 47 7.78 -8.63 -7.89
CA GLU A 47 7.99 -9.71 -8.87
C GLU A 47 6.99 -10.85 -8.66
N GLU A 48 6.78 -11.26 -7.40
CA GLU A 48 5.83 -12.33 -7.10
C GLU A 48 4.38 -11.91 -7.36
N SER A 49 4.01 -10.64 -7.11
CA SER A 49 2.68 -10.12 -7.39
C SER A 49 2.35 -10.17 -8.89
N ILE A 50 3.32 -9.86 -9.75
CA ILE A 50 3.18 -10.00 -11.21
C ILE A 50 2.92 -11.48 -11.58
N LEU A 51 3.68 -12.41 -10.99
CA LEU A 51 3.53 -13.85 -11.26
C LEU A 51 2.17 -14.41 -10.78
N GLN A 52 1.60 -13.81 -9.74
CA GLN A 52 0.28 -14.18 -9.19
C GLN A 52 -0.88 -13.46 -9.91
N ASN A 53 -0.60 -12.64 -10.95
CA ASN A 53 -1.59 -11.83 -11.67
C ASN A 53 -2.38 -10.88 -10.73
N ILE A 54 -1.69 -10.26 -9.78
CA ILE A 54 -2.25 -9.21 -8.92
C ILE A 54 -2.31 -7.92 -9.74
N ASP A 55 -3.46 -7.25 -9.77
CA ASP A 55 -3.65 -6.00 -10.52
C ASP A 55 -3.03 -4.81 -9.77
N SER A 56 -3.11 -4.82 -8.43
CA SER A 56 -2.63 -3.72 -7.59
C SER A 56 -2.00 -4.22 -6.28
N LEU A 57 -0.79 -3.74 -5.99
CA LEU A 57 -0.09 -3.93 -4.72
C LEU A 57 0.06 -2.58 -4.02
N THR A 58 -0.53 -2.42 -2.84
CA THR A 58 -0.43 -1.20 -2.02
C THR A 58 0.42 -1.45 -0.80
N ILE A 59 1.50 -0.68 -0.62
CA ILE A 59 2.44 -0.85 0.51
C ILE A 59 2.42 0.36 1.44
N TYR A 60 2.44 0.11 2.75
CA TYR A 60 2.49 1.15 3.78
C TYR A 60 3.93 1.48 4.14
N ALA A 61 4.52 2.44 3.42
CA ALA A 61 5.93 2.79 3.60
C ALA A 61 6.17 3.77 4.75
N PHE A 62 5.27 4.73 4.98
CA PHE A 62 5.38 5.71 6.06
C PHE A 62 4.00 6.24 6.46
N SER A 63 3.63 6.04 7.74
CA SER A 63 2.37 6.57 8.27
C SER A 63 2.51 8.02 8.75
N SER A 64 1.39 8.74 8.84
CA SER A 64 1.33 10.08 9.44
C SER A 64 1.86 10.11 10.89
N GLU A 65 1.64 9.03 11.65
CA GLU A 65 2.13 8.92 13.02
C GLU A 65 3.65 8.74 13.12
N ASN A 66 4.32 8.30 12.03
CA ASN A 66 5.76 8.10 12.03
C ASN A 66 6.56 9.42 12.10
N TRP A 67 5.93 10.56 11.86
CA TRP A 67 6.55 11.87 12.08
C TRP A 67 6.93 12.13 13.54
N GLN A 68 6.38 11.37 14.49
CA GLN A 68 6.76 11.42 15.91
C GLN A 68 8.07 10.68 16.23
N ARG A 69 8.66 9.99 15.25
CA ARG A 69 9.94 9.28 15.41
C ARG A 69 11.11 10.26 15.53
N PRO A 70 12.26 9.82 16.06
CA PRO A 70 13.46 10.66 16.12
C PRO A 70 13.83 11.23 14.74
N LYS A 71 14.24 12.50 14.68
CA LYS A 71 14.61 13.20 13.43
C LYS A 71 15.67 12.44 12.60
N SER A 72 16.61 11.77 13.27
CA SER A 72 17.63 10.95 12.62
C SER A 72 17.04 9.77 11.84
N GLU A 73 16.00 9.13 12.40
CA GLU A 73 15.28 8.04 11.71
C GLU A 73 14.48 8.57 10.52
N ILE A 74 13.76 9.68 10.71
CA ILE A 74 13.00 10.33 9.63
C ILE A 74 13.92 10.72 8.46
N ASN A 75 15.07 11.33 8.74
CA ASN A 75 16.04 11.70 7.71
C ASN A 75 16.62 10.48 6.99
N ALA A 76 16.87 9.39 7.71
CA ALA A 76 17.31 8.14 7.11
C ALA A 76 16.24 7.55 6.17
N ILE A 77 14.96 7.61 6.56
CA ILE A 77 13.84 7.16 5.72
C ILE A 77 13.70 8.06 4.48
N LYS A 78 13.76 9.39 4.62
CA LYS A 78 13.73 10.31 3.47
C LYS A 78 14.83 10.00 2.46
N LYS A 79 16.05 9.74 2.93
CA LYS A 79 17.16 9.32 2.07
C LYS A 79 16.86 7.98 1.41
N LEU A 80 16.37 7.00 2.18
CA LEU A 80 16.06 5.66 1.67
C LEU A 80 15.01 5.69 0.56
N VAL A 81 13.97 6.55 0.67
CA VAL A 81 12.96 6.73 -0.40
C VAL A 81 13.62 7.21 -1.69
N VAL A 82 14.53 8.20 -1.60
CA VAL A 82 15.26 8.72 -2.77
C VAL A 82 16.16 7.64 -3.37
N ASP A 83 16.89 6.92 -2.53
CA ASP A 83 17.80 5.85 -2.97
C ASP A 83 17.01 4.70 -3.63
N ALA A 84 15.89 4.27 -3.02
CA ALA A 84 15.01 3.23 -3.56
C ALA A 84 14.43 3.61 -4.92
N ILE A 85 13.98 4.87 -5.10
CA ILE A 85 13.51 5.36 -6.39
C ILE A 85 14.61 5.26 -7.46
N ASN A 86 15.81 5.75 -7.14
CA ASN A 86 16.91 5.72 -8.10
C ASN A 86 17.29 4.28 -8.50
N ASP A 87 17.27 3.36 -7.53
CA ASP A 87 17.75 1.99 -7.74
C ASP A 87 16.68 1.11 -8.43
N GLN A 88 15.38 1.36 -8.16
CA GLN A 88 14.32 0.43 -8.60
C GLN A 88 13.54 0.90 -9.84
N VAL A 89 13.46 2.21 -10.12
CA VAL A 89 12.69 2.73 -11.26
C VAL A 89 13.05 2.08 -12.60
N PRO A 90 14.36 1.88 -12.96
CA PRO A 90 14.70 1.24 -14.22
C PRO A 90 14.07 -0.16 -14.36
N GLU A 91 14.14 -0.96 -13.33
CA GLU A 91 13.60 -2.32 -13.31
C GLU A 91 12.07 -2.35 -13.29
N LEU A 92 11.43 -1.48 -12.48
CA LEU A 92 9.98 -1.35 -12.46
C LEU A 92 9.42 -0.99 -13.85
N LYS A 93 10.13 -0.09 -14.57
CA LYS A 93 9.79 0.28 -15.96
C LYS A 93 9.89 -0.92 -16.90
N GLU A 94 10.99 -1.69 -16.83
CA GLU A 94 11.21 -2.88 -17.66
C GLU A 94 10.14 -3.96 -17.40
N GLN A 95 9.75 -4.14 -16.12
CA GLN A 95 8.72 -5.09 -15.71
C GLN A 95 7.29 -4.60 -15.98
N LYS A 96 7.11 -3.37 -16.51
CA LYS A 96 5.79 -2.73 -16.72
C LYS A 96 5.01 -2.58 -15.41
N VAL A 97 5.68 -2.16 -14.35
CA VAL A 97 5.07 -1.82 -13.07
C VAL A 97 4.82 -0.32 -13.03
N LYS A 98 3.56 0.08 -12.98
CA LYS A 98 3.17 1.48 -12.84
C LYS A 98 3.25 1.88 -11.37
N LEU A 99 4.13 2.84 -11.07
CA LEU A 99 4.35 3.31 -9.71
C LEU A 99 3.48 4.54 -9.40
N LYS A 100 2.84 4.54 -8.26
CA LYS A 100 2.07 5.67 -7.74
C LYS A 100 2.36 5.90 -6.27
N PHE A 101 2.60 7.15 -5.88
CA PHE A 101 2.70 7.55 -4.49
C PHE A 101 1.44 8.31 -4.06
N PHE A 102 1.00 8.11 -2.82
CA PHE A 102 -0.16 8.80 -2.27
C PHE A 102 -0.01 9.09 -0.76
N GLY A 103 -0.85 9.98 -0.24
CA GLY A 103 -0.76 10.56 1.10
C GLY A 103 -0.18 11.98 1.02
N HIS A 104 0.21 12.56 2.16
CA HIS A 104 0.78 13.90 2.26
C HIS A 104 2.28 13.89 1.90
N THR A 105 2.59 13.56 0.64
CA THR A 105 3.98 13.40 0.16
C THR A 105 4.80 14.69 0.25
N GLU A 106 4.16 15.86 0.26
CA GLU A 106 4.77 17.18 0.45
C GLU A 106 5.54 17.32 1.76
N ASP A 107 5.16 16.59 2.81
CA ASP A 107 5.86 16.57 4.10
C ASP A 107 7.32 16.09 3.99
N PHE A 108 7.61 15.30 2.95
CA PHE A 108 8.96 14.81 2.69
C PHE A 108 9.90 15.87 2.12
N GLY A 109 9.36 16.99 1.60
CA GLY A 109 10.09 18.13 1.05
C GLY A 109 10.43 17.97 -0.44
N GLU A 110 10.83 19.09 -1.07
CA GLU A 110 10.97 19.22 -2.51
C GLU A 110 11.85 18.16 -3.19
N LYS A 111 12.95 17.77 -2.55
CA LYS A 111 13.87 16.74 -3.10
C LYS A 111 13.17 15.41 -3.34
N VAL A 112 12.36 14.97 -2.35
CA VAL A 112 11.61 13.71 -2.46
C VAL A 112 10.48 13.87 -3.45
N ILE A 113 9.74 14.99 -3.44
CA ILE A 113 8.66 15.27 -4.40
C ILE A 113 9.15 15.21 -5.84
N LYS A 114 10.31 15.85 -6.14
CA LYS A 114 10.91 15.79 -7.49
C LYS A 114 11.20 14.35 -7.91
N LYS A 115 11.69 13.51 -6.97
CA LYS A 115 11.98 12.10 -7.26
C LYS A 115 10.71 11.27 -7.44
N ILE A 116 9.65 11.53 -6.65
CA ILE A 116 8.34 10.91 -6.82
C ILE A 116 7.79 11.20 -8.22
N LYS A 117 7.74 12.47 -8.62
CA LYS A 117 7.26 12.87 -9.95
C LYS A 117 8.06 12.22 -11.09
N TYR A 118 9.39 12.17 -10.95
CA TYR A 118 10.25 11.45 -11.87
C TYR A 118 9.89 9.97 -11.95
N ALA A 119 9.75 9.29 -10.80
CA ALA A 119 9.43 7.87 -10.74
C ALA A 119 8.07 7.55 -11.39
N GLU A 120 7.04 8.33 -11.07
CA GLU A 120 5.70 8.16 -11.63
C GLU A 120 5.69 8.39 -13.15
N SER A 121 6.43 9.38 -13.66
CA SER A 121 6.53 9.64 -15.11
C SER A 121 7.30 8.55 -15.85
N GLU A 122 8.42 8.06 -15.29
CA GLU A 122 9.24 7.04 -15.93
C GLU A 122 8.58 5.65 -15.97
N THR A 123 7.72 5.36 -14.98
CA THR A 123 7.02 4.07 -14.89
C THR A 123 5.61 4.11 -15.47
N PHE A 124 5.18 5.26 -16.00
CA PHE A 124 3.87 5.37 -16.64
C PHE A 124 3.83 4.53 -17.93
N CYS A 125 2.89 3.60 -18.00
CA CYS A 125 2.58 2.81 -19.18
C CYS A 125 1.09 2.43 -19.17
N GLU A 126 0.48 2.31 -20.35
CA GLU A 126 -0.92 1.92 -20.46
C GLU A 126 -1.11 0.41 -20.29
N ASP A 127 -0.13 -0.38 -20.77
CA ASP A 127 -0.12 -1.85 -20.74
C ASP A 127 0.63 -2.41 -19.51
N TYR A 128 0.42 -1.77 -18.34
CA TYR A 128 1.07 -2.21 -17.11
C TYR A 128 0.59 -3.60 -16.65
N LYS A 129 1.50 -4.33 -16.00
CA LYS A 129 1.22 -5.65 -15.39
C LYS A 129 0.83 -5.56 -13.91
N LEU A 130 1.24 -4.48 -13.24
CA LEU A 130 0.99 -4.25 -11.82
C LEU A 130 0.95 -2.75 -11.54
N ASN A 131 -0.02 -2.29 -10.75
CA ASN A 131 0.03 -0.99 -10.09
C ASN A 131 0.70 -1.15 -8.73
N LEU A 132 1.86 -0.54 -8.52
CA LEU A 132 2.51 -0.45 -7.21
C LEU A 132 2.16 0.89 -6.56
N ASN A 133 1.35 0.87 -5.53
CA ASN A 133 0.93 2.05 -4.79
C ASN A 133 1.71 2.15 -3.49
N VAL A 134 2.36 3.28 -3.25
CA VAL A 134 3.22 3.51 -2.07
C VAL A 134 2.62 4.61 -1.21
N ALA A 135 2.14 4.24 -0.03
CA ALA A 135 1.60 5.18 0.95
C ALA A 135 2.75 5.86 1.72
N LEU A 136 2.86 7.18 1.56
CA LEU A 136 3.85 8.04 2.23
C LEU A 136 3.14 9.18 2.98
N SER A 137 3.47 9.35 4.26
CA SER A 137 2.78 10.31 5.16
C SER A 137 1.25 10.12 5.08
N TYR A 138 0.82 8.87 5.09
CA TYR A 138 -0.58 8.49 4.93
C TYR A 138 -1.21 8.09 6.27
N GLY A 139 -2.48 8.41 6.44
CA GLY A 139 -3.33 7.92 7.52
C GLY A 139 -4.80 7.96 7.10
N GLY A 140 -5.52 6.85 7.26
CA GLY A 140 -6.90 6.73 6.78
C GLY A 140 -7.86 7.74 7.41
N LYS A 141 -7.67 8.11 8.68
CA LYS A 141 -8.48 9.17 9.32
C LYS A 141 -8.25 10.52 8.65
N GLN A 142 -6.99 10.83 8.29
CA GLN A 142 -6.67 12.08 7.61
C GLN A 142 -7.21 12.08 6.18
N ASP A 143 -7.09 10.98 5.46
CA ASP A 143 -7.67 10.81 4.12
C ASP A 143 -9.19 11.07 4.13
N ILE A 144 -9.92 10.51 5.10
CA ILE A 144 -11.36 10.76 5.27
C ILE A 144 -11.65 12.24 5.56
N LEU A 145 -10.84 12.88 6.42
CA LEU A 145 -11.01 14.32 6.70
C LEU A 145 -10.80 15.20 5.45
N ASP A 146 -9.77 14.89 4.67
CA ASP A 146 -9.45 15.65 3.45
C ASP A 146 -10.50 15.42 2.36
N LEU A 147 -10.99 14.19 2.23
CA LEU A 147 -12.11 13.82 1.37
C LEU A 147 -13.38 14.61 1.74
N VAL A 148 -13.76 14.64 3.03
CA VAL A 148 -14.94 15.39 3.51
C VAL A 148 -14.79 16.88 3.18
N LYS A 149 -13.62 17.47 3.45
CA LYS A 149 -13.36 18.88 3.13
C LYS A 149 -13.46 19.17 1.62
N LYS A 150 -12.90 18.27 0.78
CA LYS A 150 -12.95 18.42 -0.68
C LYS A 150 -14.38 18.37 -1.19
N ILE A 151 -15.16 17.36 -0.82
CA ILE A 151 -16.56 17.21 -1.23
C ILE A 151 -17.39 18.40 -0.72
N SER A 152 -17.27 18.78 0.56
CA SER A 152 -17.98 19.92 1.13
C SER A 152 -17.69 21.21 0.38
N LYS A 153 -16.44 21.43 -0.04
CA LYS A 153 -16.08 22.58 -0.86
C LYS A 153 -16.70 22.55 -2.25
N GLU A 154 -16.71 21.38 -2.91
CA GLU A 154 -17.34 21.23 -4.22
C GLU A 154 -18.86 21.51 -4.17
N VAL A 155 -19.54 21.07 -3.09
CA VAL A 155 -20.96 21.37 -2.86
C VAL A 155 -21.16 22.88 -2.59
N PHE A 156 -20.33 23.48 -1.72
CA PHE A 156 -20.40 24.91 -1.43
C PHE A 156 -20.17 25.77 -2.69
N ASP A 157 -19.21 25.39 -3.52
CA ASP A 157 -18.88 26.05 -4.80
C ASP A 157 -19.93 25.75 -5.90
N LYS A 158 -21.01 25.01 -5.61
CA LYS A 158 -22.07 24.57 -6.55
C LYS A 158 -21.54 23.76 -7.74
N LYS A 159 -20.44 23.06 -7.57
CA LYS A 159 -19.84 22.15 -8.57
C LYS A 159 -20.34 20.72 -8.43
N LEU A 160 -20.93 20.39 -7.30
CA LEU A 160 -21.50 19.08 -6.97
C LEU A 160 -22.84 19.30 -6.26
N ASN A 161 -23.88 18.53 -6.65
CA ASN A 161 -25.10 18.46 -5.86
C ASN A 161 -24.90 17.48 -4.70
N ILE A 162 -25.49 17.78 -3.54
CA ILE A 162 -25.41 16.89 -2.36
C ILE A 162 -26.00 15.49 -2.65
N ASP A 163 -27.05 15.43 -3.48
CA ASP A 163 -27.71 14.18 -3.87
C ASP A 163 -26.86 13.32 -4.83
N ASP A 164 -25.80 13.89 -5.44
CA ASP A 164 -24.88 13.19 -6.33
C ASP A 164 -23.66 12.62 -5.58
N ILE A 165 -23.65 12.71 -4.24
CA ILE A 165 -22.60 12.12 -3.42
C ILE A 165 -22.90 10.63 -3.22
N ASP A 166 -22.18 9.80 -3.97
CA ASP A 166 -22.24 8.34 -3.92
C ASP A 166 -20.86 7.71 -3.63
N GLU A 167 -20.76 6.38 -3.61
CA GLU A 167 -19.51 5.66 -3.40
C GLU A 167 -18.46 5.98 -4.46
N SER A 168 -18.87 6.19 -5.73
CA SER A 168 -17.94 6.57 -6.81
C SER A 168 -17.31 7.93 -6.52
N LYS A 169 -18.11 8.91 -6.08
CA LYS A 169 -17.61 10.23 -5.70
C LYS A 169 -16.66 10.19 -4.51
N ILE A 170 -16.89 9.29 -3.54
CA ILE A 170 -15.99 9.06 -2.41
C ILE A 170 -14.64 8.54 -2.92
N HIS A 171 -14.65 7.52 -3.79
CA HIS A 171 -13.43 6.97 -4.38
C HIS A 171 -12.62 8.00 -5.17
N GLU A 172 -13.28 8.79 -6.03
CA GLU A 172 -12.65 9.86 -6.81
C GLU A 172 -12.04 10.97 -5.94
N SER A 173 -12.60 11.16 -4.76
CA SER A 173 -12.18 12.24 -3.84
C SER A 173 -11.08 11.81 -2.89
N SER A 174 -10.91 10.51 -2.62
CA SER A 174 -9.83 9.93 -1.83
C SER A 174 -8.47 10.09 -2.53
N CYS A 175 -7.39 10.18 -1.76
CA CYS A 175 -6.04 10.15 -2.31
C CYS A 175 -5.56 8.73 -2.66
N VAL A 176 -6.29 7.69 -2.22
CA VAL A 176 -5.94 6.28 -2.42
C VAL A 176 -6.26 5.87 -3.86
N PRO A 177 -5.28 5.35 -4.64
CA PRO A 177 -5.47 5.06 -6.05
C PRO A 177 -6.19 3.74 -6.34
N VAL A 178 -6.72 3.07 -5.32
CA VAL A 178 -7.47 1.80 -5.42
C VAL A 178 -8.75 1.89 -4.60
N ASN A 179 -9.87 1.42 -5.16
CA ASN A 179 -11.18 1.55 -4.53
C ASN A 179 -11.41 0.55 -3.40
N GLU A 180 -10.98 -0.69 -3.60
CA GLU A 180 -11.17 -1.79 -2.66
C GLU A 180 -9.89 -2.61 -2.52
N ILE A 181 -9.67 -3.18 -1.35
CA ILE A 181 -8.61 -4.15 -1.07
C ILE A 181 -9.27 -5.51 -0.84
N ASP A 182 -8.76 -6.54 -1.51
CA ASP A 182 -9.21 -7.91 -1.32
C ASP A 182 -8.51 -8.57 -0.14
N LEU A 183 -7.20 -8.34 -0.03
CA LEU A 183 -6.34 -8.96 0.99
C LEU A 183 -5.42 -7.92 1.61
N LEU A 184 -5.50 -7.77 2.94
CA LEU A 184 -4.55 -7.02 3.73
C LEU A 184 -3.62 -7.98 4.48
N ILE A 185 -2.31 -7.87 4.26
CA ILE A 185 -1.29 -8.61 4.97
C ILE A 185 -0.57 -7.68 5.93
N ARG A 186 -0.41 -8.07 7.18
CA ARG A 186 0.46 -7.38 8.13
C ARG A 186 1.50 -8.33 8.70
N THR A 187 2.78 -7.96 8.55
CA THR A 187 3.91 -8.66 9.16
C THR A 187 4.22 -8.12 10.56
N GLY A 188 5.09 -8.80 11.31
CA GLY A 188 5.57 -8.34 12.60
C GLY A 188 4.78 -8.79 13.83
N GLY A 189 3.73 -9.62 13.67
CA GLY A 189 2.97 -10.24 14.75
C GLY A 189 1.90 -9.37 15.43
N ASP A 190 1.88 -8.08 15.16
CA ASP A 190 0.86 -7.18 15.71
C ASP A 190 -0.48 -7.32 14.96
N LYS A 191 -1.61 -7.46 15.70
CA LYS A 191 -2.95 -7.67 15.16
C LYS A 191 -3.77 -6.38 15.19
N ARG A 192 -3.43 -5.41 14.34
CA ARG A 192 -4.12 -4.13 14.16
C ARG A 192 -3.83 -3.57 12.77
N ILE A 193 -4.67 -2.67 12.26
CA ILE A 193 -4.54 -2.06 10.91
C ILE A 193 -3.79 -0.72 10.93
N SER A 194 -3.51 -0.17 12.10
CA SER A 194 -2.71 1.04 12.30
C SER A 194 -3.09 2.21 11.38
N ASN A 195 -4.37 2.52 11.31
CA ASN A 195 -4.89 3.65 10.53
C ASN A 195 -4.62 3.54 9.01
N PHE A 196 -4.45 2.31 8.49
CA PHE A 196 -4.19 2.07 7.07
C PHE A 196 -5.48 1.76 6.32
N LEU A 197 -5.74 2.46 5.20
CA LEU A 197 -6.80 2.20 4.21
C LEU A 197 -8.20 1.93 4.80
N LEU A 198 -8.63 2.75 5.81
CA LEU A 198 -9.84 2.48 6.61
C LEU A 198 -11.10 2.22 5.78
N TYR A 199 -11.28 2.94 4.68
CA TYR A 199 -12.43 2.80 3.80
C TYR A 199 -12.28 1.61 2.84
N GLN A 200 -11.10 1.45 2.26
CA GLN A 200 -10.83 0.47 1.19
C GLN A 200 -10.75 -0.98 1.70
N ILE A 201 -10.49 -1.19 3.01
CA ILE A 201 -10.41 -2.54 3.61
C ILE A 201 -11.71 -3.03 4.22
N ALA A 202 -12.84 -2.34 3.99
CA ALA A 202 -14.13 -2.65 4.62
C ALA A 202 -14.54 -4.12 4.49
N TYR A 203 -14.19 -4.77 3.38
CA TYR A 203 -14.46 -6.19 3.12
C TYR A 203 -13.19 -7.00 2.85
N ALA A 204 -12.02 -6.48 3.17
CA ALA A 204 -10.76 -7.19 2.95
C ALA A 204 -10.63 -8.40 3.88
N GLU A 205 -10.10 -9.51 3.37
CA GLU A 205 -9.54 -10.54 4.23
C GLU A 205 -8.24 -10.02 4.87
N ILE A 206 -8.06 -10.27 6.17
CA ILE A 206 -6.89 -9.75 6.89
C ILE A 206 -6.04 -10.92 7.40
N MET A 207 -4.76 -10.94 7.01
CA MET A 207 -3.79 -11.94 7.45
C MET A 207 -2.68 -11.29 8.27
N PHE A 208 -2.54 -11.77 9.51
CA PHE A 208 -1.47 -11.35 10.40
C PHE A 208 -0.37 -12.40 10.40
N ILE A 209 0.87 -11.97 10.09
CA ILE A 209 2.04 -12.84 9.95
C ILE A 209 3.03 -12.51 11.07
N ASP A 210 3.46 -13.52 11.84
CA ASP A 210 4.37 -13.32 12.97
C ASP A 210 5.81 -12.96 12.55
N LYS A 211 6.22 -13.28 11.31
CA LYS A 211 7.52 -12.90 10.77
C LYS A 211 7.66 -11.38 10.64
N PHE A 212 8.85 -10.87 10.93
CA PHE A 212 9.20 -9.48 10.61
C PHE A 212 9.29 -9.26 9.09
N TRP A 213 8.96 -8.05 8.61
CA TRP A 213 9.00 -7.75 7.18
C TRP A 213 10.30 -8.15 6.47
N PRO A 214 11.54 -7.91 7.01
CA PRO A 214 12.78 -8.38 6.37
C PRO A 214 12.94 -9.90 6.26
N GLU A 215 12.13 -10.68 6.96
CA GLU A 215 12.10 -12.15 6.93
C GLU A 215 10.97 -12.71 6.07
N PHE A 216 10.06 -11.83 5.58
CA PHE A 216 8.94 -12.21 4.72
C PHE A 216 9.45 -12.54 3.32
N SER A 217 9.00 -13.65 2.75
CA SER A 217 9.52 -14.17 1.49
C SER A 217 8.43 -14.32 0.42
N LYS A 218 8.83 -14.51 -0.84
CA LYS A 218 7.93 -14.91 -1.93
C LYS A 218 7.07 -16.13 -1.58
N LYS A 219 7.65 -17.11 -0.84
CA LYS A 219 6.92 -18.29 -0.38
C LYS A 219 5.79 -17.92 0.59
N ASP A 220 6.08 -17.04 1.55
CA ASP A 220 5.06 -16.59 2.50
C ASP A 220 3.94 -15.81 1.79
N PHE A 221 4.29 -14.98 0.81
CA PHE A 221 3.31 -14.27 0.00
C PHE A 221 2.42 -15.23 -0.81
N LYS A 222 3.00 -16.23 -1.48
CA LYS A 222 2.25 -17.29 -2.17
C LYS A 222 1.29 -18.02 -1.24
N GLU A 223 1.72 -18.29 -0.01
CA GLU A 223 0.88 -18.94 0.99
C GLU A 223 -0.32 -18.05 1.37
N CYS A 224 -0.10 -16.75 1.55
CA CYS A 224 -1.19 -15.79 1.77
C CYS A 224 -2.19 -15.78 0.60
N VAL A 225 -1.70 -15.71 -0.64
CA VAL A 225 -2.55 -15.77 -1.85
C VAL A 225 -3.33 -17.08 -1.91
N SER A 226 -2.66 -18.22 -1.68
CA SER A 226 -3.32 -19.54 -1.68
C SER A 226 -4.38 -19.67 -0.58
N ASN A 227 -4.13 -19.10 0.59
CA ASN A 227 -5.11 -19.12 1.68
C ASN A 227 -6.31 -18.23 1.36
N PHE A 228 -6.10 -17.04 0.78
CA PHE A 228 -7.20 -16.20 0.30
C PHE A 228 -8.10 -16.93 -0.71
N GLN A 229 -7.53 -17.64 -1.67
CA GLN A 229 -8.28 -18.38 -2.70
C GLN A 229 -9.18 -19.48 -2.13
N LYS A 230 -8.92 -19.94 -0.89
CA LYS A 230 -9.76 -20.93 -0.18
C LYS A 230 -10.92 -20.30 0.59
N VAL A 231 -10.90 -18.97 0.76
CA VAL A 231 -11.95 -18.26 1.52
C VAL A 231 -13.22 -18.12 0.67
N SER A 232 -14.37 -18.42 1.25
CA SER A 232 -15.68 -18.15 0.64
C SER A 232 -16.16 -16.77 1.07
N ARG A 233 -16.02 -15.76 0.21
CA ARG A 233 -16.46 -14.38 0.48
C ARG A 233 -17.99 -14.30 0.30
N ARG A 234 -18.71 -13.86 1.34
CA ARG A 234 -20.18 -13.88 1.36
C ARG A 234 -20.83 -12.51 1.11
N PHE A 235 -20.12 -11.40 1.26
CA PHE A 235 -20.64 -10.03 1.08
C PHE A 235 -22.05 -9.80 1.64
N GLY A 236 -22.30 -10.30 2.89
CA GLY A 236 -23.60 -10.19 3.56
C GLY A 236 -24.69 -11.13 3.04
N LYS A 237 -24.48 -11.95 2.02
CA LYS A 237 -25.46 -12.92 1.53
C LYS A 237 -25.45 -14.20 2.38
N ARG A 238 -26.67 -14.68 2.74
CA ARG A 238 -26.82 -16.02 3.34
C ARG A 238 -26.65 -17.08 2.24
N VAL A 239 -25.82 -18.08 2.48
CA VAL A 239 -25.71 -19.31 1.64
C VAL A 239 -26.64 -20.36 2.21
#